data_1056c1945af0a4b8cf57113a0e7e2239
#
_entry.id   1056c1945af0a4b8cf57113a0e7e2239
#
_cell.length_a   1.000
_cell.length_b   1.000
_cell.length_c   1.000
_cell.angle_alpha   90.00
_cell.angle_beta   90.00
_cell.angle_gamma   90.00
#
_symmetry.space_group_name_H-M   'P 1'
#
loop_
_entity.id
_entity.type
_entity.pdbx_description
1 polymer ?
#
loop_
_entity_poly.entity_id
_entity_poly.type
_entity_poly.pdbx_seq_one_letter_code
_entity_poly.pdbx_strand_id
1 'polypeptide(L)'
;MAPIYQIVSSLLLGSALCFLTISICLNHWRGGNLFSYEIAHQKDTALTCAALLITGALLWAAAFIIGLVRFCSTENLIGQRGLGLAYIVCLYLGTLVTIIGVLVYTGQLGRDWSYMLSVVAWISSVVVSFMAAIMCRCRAVRY
;
A
#
# COMPACT_ATOMS: atom_id res chain seq x y z
N MET A 1 20.08 -7.55 13.78
CA MET A 1 19.63 -7.59 12.36
C MET A 1 18.12 -7.38 12.23
N ALA A 2 17.28 -8.02 13.06
CA ALA A 2 15.83 -7.84 13.02
C ALA A 2 15.32 -6.38 13.21
N PRO A 3 15.84 -5.53 14.10
CA PRO A 3 15.33 -4.17 14.29
C PRO A 3 15.55 -3.25 13.09
N ILE A 4 16.69 -3.34 12.41
CA ILE A 4 17.01 -2.50 11.25
C ILE A 4 16.02 -2.78 10.10
N TYR A 5 15.72 -4.05 9.85
CA TYR A 5 14.74 -4.45 8.85
C TYR A 5 13.35 -3.88 9.13
N GLN A 6 12.90 -3.93 10.39
CA GLN A 6 11.59 -3.39 10.77
C GLN A 6 11.52 -1.88 10.58
N ILE A 7 12.59 -1.15 10.91
CA ILE A 7 12.68 0.29 10.71
C ILE A 7 12.62 0.63 9.21
N VAL A 8 13.42 -0.04 8.39
CA VAL A 8 13.45 0.19 6.93
C VAL A 8 12.10 -0.13 6.30
N SER A 9 11.49 -1.26 6.66
CA SER A 9 10.17 -1.66 6.17
C SER A 9 9.08 -0.65 6.57
N SER A 10 9.09 -0.15 7.80
CA SER A 10 8.14 0.86 8.27
C SER A 10 8.33 2.20 7.58
N LEU A 11 9.57 2.63 7.35
CA LEU A 11 9.87 3.87 6.62
C LEU A 11 9.42 3.79 5.16
N LEU A 12 9.70 2.68 4.48
CA LEU A 12 9.26 2.46 3.10
C LEU A 12 7.73 2.41 2.99
N LEU A 13 7.06 1.71 3.90
CA LEU A 13 5.60 1.63 3.89
C LEU A 13 4.96 2.98 4.26
N GLY A 14 5.53 3.72 5.20
CA GLY A 14 5.11 5.08 5.54
C GLY A 14 5.27 6.05 4.37
N SER A 15 6.39 5.99 3.65
CA SER A 15 6.59 6.80 2.45
C SER A 15 5.62 6.42 1.32
N ALA A 16 5.34 5.14 1.13
CA ALA A 16 4.35 4.67 0.15
C ALA A 16 2.95 5.20 0.46
N LEU A 17 2.55 5.17 1.74
CA LEU A 17 1.28 5.76 2.21
C LEU A 17 1.21 7.26 1.94
N CYS A 18 2.28 8.00 2.23
CA CYS A 18 2.33 9.44 1.97
C CYS A 18 2.19 9.73 0.47
N PHE A 19 2.93 9.05 -0.40
CA PHE A 19 2.83 9.23 -1.84
C PHE A 19 1.44 8.89 -2.39
N LEU A 20 0.84 7.79 -1.92
CA LEU A 20 -0.49 7.41 -2.34
C LEU A 20 -1.55 8.43 -1.88
N THR A 21 -1.47 8.91 -0.65
CA THR A 21 -2.40 9.90 -0.10
C THR A 21 -2.28 11.23 -0.84
N ILE A 22 -1.05 11.69 -1.08
CA ILE A 22 -0.79 12.91 -1.87
C ILE A 22 -1.33 12.74 -3.29
N SER A 23 -1.12 11.59 -3.92
CA SER A 23 -1.63 11.28 -5.25
C SER A 23 -3.16 11.38 -5.32
N ILE A 24 -3.87 10.84 -4.34
CA ILE A 24 -5.35 10.90 -4.27
C ILE A 24 -5.84 12.34 -4.06
N CYS A 25 -5.13 13.12 -3.24
CA CYS A 25 -5.50 14.49 -2.92
C CYS A 25 -5.18 15.51 -4.03
N LEU A 26 -4.24 15.19 -4.92
CA LEU A 26 -3.88 16.08 -6.01
C LEU A 26 -4.96 16.14 -7.11
N ASN A 27 -5.26 17.35 -7.57
CA ASN A 27 -6.19 17.60 -8.67
C ASN A 27 -5.53 17.48 -10.07
N HIS A 28 -4.42 16.74 -10.17
CA HIS A 28 -3.66 16.58 -11.41
C HIS A 28 -3.94 15.24 -12.12
N TRP A 29 -5.14 14.72 -11.95
CA TRP A 29 -5.66 13.61 -12.74
C TRP A 29 -6.26 14.15 -14.03
N ARG A 30 -6.30 13.36 -15.10
CA ARG A 30 -6.67 13.80 -16.45
C ARG A 30 -8.01 14.51 -16.58
N GLY A 31 -8.92 14.36 -15.63
CA GLY A 31 -10.22 15.04 -15.54
C GLY A 31 -10.32 16.02 -14.37
N GLY A 32 -9.19 16.46 -13.80
CA GLY A 32 -9.17 17.32 -12.63
C GLY A 32 -9.05 16.52 -11.33
N ASN A 33 -10.10 16.47 -10.53
CA ASN A 33 -10.13 15.69 -9.29
C ASN A 33 -10.71 14.29 -9.55
N LEU A 34 -10.11 13.26 -8.96
CA LEU A 34 -10.56 11.88 -9.10
C LEU A 34 -12.02 11.67 -8.62
N PHE A 35 -12.49 12.51 -7.69
CA PHE A 35 -13.87 12.46 -7.15
C PHE A 35 -14.88 13.30 -7.96
N SER A 36 -14.43 14.31 -8.70
CA SER A 36 -15.26 15.18 -9.53
C SER A 36 -14.80 15.16 -10.98
N TYR A 37 -14.84 13.98 -11.59
CA TYR A 37 -14.43 13.80 -12.96
C TYR A 37 -15.45 14.41 -13.94
N GLU A 38 -15.04 15.34 -14.79
CA GLU A 38 -15.96 16.07 -15.67
C GLU A 38 -16.39 15.30 -16.91
N ILE A 39 -15.66 14.25 -17.30
CA ILE A 39 -15.97 13.45 -18.48
C ILE A 39 -17.01 12.39 -18.13
N ALA A 40 -18.26 12.60 -18.50
CA ALA A 40 -19.42 11.75 -18.10
C ALA A 40 -19.24 10.26 -18.44
N HIS A 41 -18.60 9.92 -19.54
CA HIS A 41 -18.42 8.52 -19.97
C HIS A 41 -17.35 7.76 -19.16
N GLN A 42 -16.45 8.44 -18.46
CA GLN A 42 -15.35 7.83 -17.70
C GLN A 42 -15.47 8.02 -16.18
N LYS A 43 -16.55 8.65 -15.74
CA LYS A 43 -16.81 8.96 -14.33
C LYS A 43 -16.87 7.71 -13.45
N ASP A 44 -17.54 6.67 -13.92
CA ASP A 44 -17.68 5.42 -13.18
C ASP A 44 -16.34 4.70 -13.02
N THR A 45 -15.50 4.73 -14.05
CA THR A 45 -14.15 4.14 -14.01
C THR A 45 -13.24 4.93 -13.06
N ALA A 46 -13.29 6.26 -13.08
CA ALA A 46 -12.53 7.11 -12.18
C ALA A 46 -12.94 6.89 -10.72
N LEU A 47 -14.23 6.79 -10.45
CA LEU A 47 -14.76 6.52 -9.12
C LEU A 47 -14.36 5.13 -8.61
N THR A 48 -14.40 4.12 -9.48
CA THR A 48 -13.95 2.76 -9.15
C THR A 48 -12.46 2.74 -8.83
N CYS A 49 -11.65 3.44 -9.62
CA CYS A 49 -10.22 3.59 -9.36
C CYS A 49 -9.95 4.29 -8.02
N ALA A 50 -10.68 5.37 -7.71
CA ALA A 50 -10.59 6.06 -6.43
C ALA A 50 -10.92 5.13 -5.27
N ALA A 51 -11.99 4.36 -5.37
CA ALA A 51 -12.39 3.40 -4.34
C ALA A 51 -11.31 2.34 -4.10
N LEU A 52 -10.71 1.80 -5.16
CA LEU A 52 -9.62 0.82 -5.07
C LEU A 52 -8.38 1.42 -4.41
N LEU A 53 -7.97 2.62 -4.80
CA LEU A 53 -6.80 3.30 -4.22
C LEU A 53 -7.02 3.63 -2.74
N ILE A 54 -8.21 4.09 -2.36
CA ILE A 54 -8.56 4.37 -0.95
C ILE A 54 -8.55 3.07 -0.14
N THR A 55 -9.13 1.99 -0.65
CA THR A 55 -9.14 0.69 0.01
C THR A 55 -7.71 0.17 0.20
N GLY A 56 -6.87 0.30 -0.82
CA GLY A 56 -5.45 -0.04 -0.73
C GLY A 56 -4.71 0.78 0.32
N ALA A 57 -4.96 2.10 0.37
CA ALA A 57 -4.38 2.99 1.38
C ALA A 57 -4.80 2.62 2.81
N LEU A 58 -6.06 2.28 3.03
CA LEU A 58 -6.56 1.84 4.33
C LEU A 58 -5.92 0.51 4.78
N LEU A 59 -5.74 -0.44 3.87
CA LEU A 59 -5.05 -1.70 4.16
C LEU A 59 -3.57 -1.48 4.49
N TRP A 60 -2.88 -0.58 3.78
CA TRP A 60 -1.49 -0.22 4.11
C TRP A 60 -1.39 0.54 5.43
N ALA A 61 -2.35 1.41 5.74
CA ALA A 61 -2.41 2.09 7.04
C ALA A 61 -2.57 1.07 8.18
N ALA A 62 -3.45 0.10 8.02
CA ALA A 62 -3.61 -0.99 8.98
C ALA A 62 -2.31 -1.80 9.14
N ALA A 63 -1.66 -2.19 8.03
CA ALA A 63 -0.38 -2.88 8.06
C ALA A 63 0.70 -2.03 8.76
N PHE A 64 0.75 -0.72 8.49
CA PHE A 64 1.70 0.19 9.13
C PHE A 64 1.49 0.26 10.65
N ILE A 65 0.25 0.41 11.11
CA ILE A 65 -0.09 0.42 12.55
C ILE A 65 0.30 -0.90 13.20
N ILE A 66 -0.03 -2.04 12.58
CA ILE A 66 0.35 -3.37 13.09
C ILE A 66 1.87 -3.50 13.15
N GLY A 67 2.59 -2.99 12.16
CA GLY A 67 4.05 -2.95 12.13
C GLY A 67 4.63 -2.17 13.30
N LEU A 68 4.07 -0.99 13.60
CA LEU A 68 4.48 -0.16 14.75
C LEU A 68 4.18 -0.84 16.08
N VAL A 69 2.99 -1.42 16.23
CA VAL A 69 2.62 -2.16 17.46
C VAL A 69 3.58 -3.32 17.70
N ARG A 70 3.96 -4.05 16.65
CA ARG A 70 4.96 -5.14 16.76
C ARG A 70 6.35 -4.65 17.14
N PHE A 71 6.70 -3.44 16.72
CA PHE A 71 7.98 -2.82 17.08
C PHE A 71 7.99 -2.39 18.56
N CYS A 72 6.88 -1.84 19.06
CA CYS A 72 6.76 -1.37 20.44
C CYS A 72 6.51 -2.51 21.46
N SER A 73 5.91 -3.64 21.02
CA SER A 73 5.54 -4.74 21.90
C SER A 73 6.68 -5.76 21.97
N THR A 74 7.44 -5.71 23.04
CA THR A 74 8.55 -6.66 23.33
C THR A 74 8.11 -7.94 24.04
N GLU A 75 6.86 -8.01 24.50
CA GLU A 75 6.36 -9.13 25.32
C GLU A 75 5.19 -9.88 24.66
N ASN A 76 5.19 -11.20 24.81
CA ASN A 76 4.18 -12.21 24.44
C ASN A 76 4.28 -12.81 23.04
N LEU A 77 4.99 -13.94 22.94
CA LEU A 77 5.19 -14.76 21.73
C LEU A 77 3.90 -15.25 21.06
N ILE A 78 2.80 -15.41 21.80
CA ILE A 78 1.54 -15.97 21.26
C ILE A 78 0.77 -14.92 20.43
N GLY A 79 0.72 -13.69 20.90
CA GLY A 79 0.08 -12.58 20.16
C GLY A 79 0.85 -12.13 18.92
N GLN A 80 2.17 -12.29 18.90
CA GLN A 80 3.03 -11.88 17.79
C GLN A 80 2.84 -12.70 16.51
N ARG A 81 2.41 -13.97 16.60
CA ARG A 81 2.13 -14.79 15.41
C ARG A 81 0.90 -14.30 14.66
N GLY A 82 -0.19 -14.02 15.39
CA GLY A 82 -1.42 -13.49 14.80
C GLY A 82 -1.24 -12.10 14.19
N LEU A 83 -0.56 -11.20 14.90
CA LEU A 83 -0.20 -9.86 14.40
C LEU A 83 0.71 -9.93 13.18
N GLY A 84 1.63 -10.90 13.13
CA GLY A 84 2.49 -11.12 11.97
C GLY A 84 1.72 -11.56 10.74
N LEU A 85 0.76 -12.46 10.91
CA LEU A 85 -0.11 -12.90 9.82
C LEU A 85 -1.00 -11.76 9.34
N ALA A 86 -1.63 -11.02 10.26
CA ALA A 86 -2.46 -9.87 9.93
C ALA A 86 -1.68 -8.80 9.16
N TYR A 87 -0.45 -8.49 9.56
CA TYR A 87 0.45 -7.57 8.84
C TYR A 87 0.67 -8.01 7.40
N ILE A 88 1.04 -9.27 7.19
CA ILE A 88 1.31 -9.83 5.86
C ILE A 88 0.05 -9.79 5.00
N VAL A 89 -1.09 -10.24 5.52
CA VAL A 89 -2.37 -10.25 4.80
C VAL A 89 -2.79 -8.84 4.37
N CYS A 90 -2.76 -7.87 5.29
CA CYS A 90 -3.09 -6.49 4.98
C CYS A 90 -2.14 -5.88 3.95
N LEU A 91 -0.83 -6.15 4.08
CA LEU A 91 0.19 -5.65 3.16
C LEU A 91 -0.03 -6.20 1.74
N TYR A 92 -0.19 -7.51 1.59
CA TYR A 92 -0.36 -8.14 0.27
C TYR A 92 -1.69 -7.77 -0.38
N LEU A 93 -2.80 -7.80 0.37
CA LEU A 93 -4.11 -7.37 -0.13
C LEU A 93 -4.11 -5.90 -0.54
N GLY A 94 -3.54 -5.02 0.28
CA GLY A 94 -3.41 -3.61 -0.05
C GLY A 94 -2.60 -3.38 -1.31
N THR A 95 -1.47 -4.09 -1.47
CA THR A 95 -0.63 -4.02 -2.67
C THR A 95 -1.38 -4.52 -3.91
N LEU A 96 -2.10 -5.64 -3.82
CA LEU A 96 -2.90 -6.19 -4.91
C LEU A 96 -4.00 -5.23 -5.36
N VAL A 97 -4.77 -4.70 -4.42
CA VAL A 97 -5.88 -3.76 -4.69
C VAL A 97 -5.33 -2.47 -5.33
N THR A 98 -4.21 -1.95 -4.84
CA THR A 98 -3.57 -0.77 -5.40
C THR A 98 -3.06 -1.00 -6.82
N ILE A 99 -2.44 -2.15 -7.10
CA ILE A 99 -1.99 -2.54 -8.45
C ILE A 99 -3.18 -2.60 -9.41
N ILE A 100 -4.28 -3.23 -9.02
CA ILE A 100 -5.50 -3.30 -9.83
C ILE A 100 -6.03 -1.90 -10.12
N GLY A 101 -6.10 -1.02 -9.12
CA GLY A 101 -6.53 0.36 -9.28
C GLY A 101 -5.64 1.13 -10.27
N VAL A 102 -4.33 1.00 -10.16
CA VAL A 102 -3.35 1.62 -11.07
C VAL A 102 -3.48 1.06 -12.50
N LEU A 103 -3.67 -0.24 -12.67
CA LEU A 103 -3.83 -0.88 -13.99
C LEU A 103 -5.14 -0.46 -14.66
N VAL A 104 -6.25 -0.39 -13.92
CA VAL A 104 -7.53 0.10 -14.43
C VAL A 104 -7.40 1.55 -14.91
N TYR A 105 -6.73 2.40 -14.13
CA TYR A 105 -6.48 3.77 -14.53
C TYR A 105 -5.61 3.87 -15.79
N THR A 106 -4.53 3.11 -15.86
CA THR A 106 -3.61 3.08 -17.00
C THR A 106 -4.30 2.66 -18.31
N GLY A 107 -5.17 1.64 -18.22
CA GLY A 107 -5.85 1.10 -19.39
C GLY A 107 -6.95 2.00 -19.95
N GLN A 108 -7.56 2.83 -19.09
CA GLN A 108 -8.76 3.60 -19.46
C GLN A 108 -8.52 5.11 -19.55
N LEU A 109 -7.64 5.68 -18.75
CA LEU A 109 -7.57 7.13 -18.52
C LEU A 109 -6.23 7.78 -18.92
N GLY A 110 -5.12 7.04 -18.93
CA GLY A 110 -3.81 7.52 -19.39
C GLY A 110 -2.76 7.76 -18.31
N ARG A 111 -1.76 8.60 -18.59
CA ARG A 111 -0.57 8.81 -17.73
C ARG A 111 -0.47 10.26 -17.30
N ASP A 112 -0.63 10.54 -16.01
CA ASP A 112 -0.55 11.87 -15.43
C ASP A 112 0.40 11.92 -14.22
N TRP A 113 0.71 13.14 -13.72
CA TRP A 113 1.61 13.32 -12.57
C TRP A 113 1.15 12.59 -11.31
N SER A 114 -0.13 12.66 -10.98
CA SER A 114 -0.71 11.95 -9.85
C SER A 114 -0.62 10.43 -10.02
N TYR A 115 -0.75 9.94 -11.26
CA TYR A 115 -0.53 8.55 -11.60
C TYR A 115 0.91 8.10 -11.30
N MET A 116 1.92 8.92 -11.64
CA MET A 116 3.32 8.61 -11.34
C MET A 116 3.59 8.44 -9.85
N LEU A 117 2.97 9.27 -9.01
CA LEU A 117 3.07 9.13 -7.55
C LEU A 117 2.45 7.81 -7.05
N SER A 118 1.32 7.41 -7.62
CA SER A 118 0.70 6.10 -7.31
C SER A 118 1.60 4.93 -7.73
N VAL A 119 2.27 5.03 -8.87
CA VAL A 119 3.22 4.01 -9.35
C VAL A 119 4.42 3.90 -8.42
N VAL A 120 5.00 5.00 -7.98
CA VAL A 120 6.10 5.00 -6.99
C VAL A 120 5.64 4.36 -5.67
N ALA A 121 4.42 4.68 -5.23
CA ALA A 121 3.86 4.13 -4.00
C ALA A 121 3.71 2.60 -4.09
N TRP A 122 3.13 2.06 -5.15
CA TRP A 122 2.96 0.60 -5.25
C TRP A 122 4.28 -0.14 -5.47
N ILE A 123 5.26 0.42 -6.20
CA ILE A 123 6.60 -0.16 -6.31
C ILE A 123 7.24 -0.28 -4.92
N SER A 124 7.17 0.76 -4.12
CA SER A 124 7.68 0.75 -2.74
C SER A 124 6.99 -0.34 -1.90
N SER A 125 5.68 -0.52 -2.04
CA SER A 125 4.94 -1.56 -1.31
C SER A 125 5.31 -2.98 -1.77
N VAL A 126 5.59 -3.17 -3.05
CA VAL A 126 6.09 -4.44 -3.59
C VAL A 126 7.45 -4.78 -2.98
N VAL A 127 8.36 -3.82 -2.88
CA VAL A 127 9.67 -4.01 -2.23
C VAL A 127 9.47 -4.44 -0.77
N VAL A 128 8.60 -3.77 -0.01
CA VAL A 128 8.28 -4.14 1.37
C VAL A 128 7.70 -5.55 1.46
N SER A 129 6.84 -5.93 0.52
CA SER A 129 6.23 -7.26 0.43
C SER A 129 7.28 -8.35 0.20
N PHE A 130 8.24 -8.12 -0.70
CA PHE A 130 9.37 -9.02 -0.92
C PHE A 130 10.24 -9.16 0.32
N MET A 131 10.58 -8.06 0.98
CA MET A 131 11.34 -8.07 2.22
C MET A 131 10.61 -8.87 3.31
N ALA A 132 9.29 -8.70 3.44
CA ALA A 132 8.47 -9.46 4.39
C ALA A 132 8.47 -10.96 4.08
N ALA A 133 8.39 -11.35 2.82
CA ALA A 133 8.43 -12.75 2.39
C ALA A 133 9.78 -13.42 2.70
N ILE A 134 10.90 -12.73 2.45
CA ILE A 134 12.24 -13.22 2.77
C ILE A 134 12.38 -13.47 4.27
N MET A 135 11.92 -12.54 5.10
CA MET A 135 11.99 -12.68 6.56
C MET A 135 11.10 -13.81 7.08
N CYS A 136 9.93 -14.02 6.46
CA CYS A 136 9.08 -15.16 6.80
C CYS A 136 9.78 -16.50 6.51
N ARG A 137 10.46 -16.61 5.35
CA ARG A 137 11.24 -17.80 5.00
C ARG A 137 12.41 -18.03 5.97
N CYS A 138 13.16 -16.99 6.28
CA CYS A 138 14.29 -17.10 7.20
C CYS A 138 13.87 -17.55 8.62
N ARG A 139 12.66 -17.19 9.06
CA ARG A 139 12.11 -17.70 10.34
C ARG A 139 11.68 -19.15 10.24
N ALA A 140 11.08 -19.58 9.14
CA ALA A 140 10.64 -20.97 8.96
C ALA A 140 11.80 -21.97 8.91
N VAL A 141 12.98 -21.56 8.43
CA VAL A 141 14.17 -22.41 8.35
C VAL A 141 14.88 -22.55 9.71
N ARG A 142 14.59 -21.68 10.69
CA ARG A 142 15.20 -21.74 12.03
C ARG A 142 14.46 -22.66 13.02
N TYR A 143 13.36 -23.24 12.62
CA TYR A 143 12.59 -24.22 13.38
C TYR A 143 12.66 -25.59 12.70
#